data_8c11155272cbcbe652eef595bc19f5a7
#
_entry.id   8c11155272cbcbe652eef595bc19f5a7
#
_cell.length_a   1.000
_cell.length_b   1.000
_cell.length_c   1.000
_cell.angle_alpha   90.00
_cell.angle_beta   90.00
_cell.angle_gamma   90.00
#
_symmetry.space_group_name_H-M   'P 1'
#
loop_
_entity.id
_entity.type
_entity.pdbx_description
1 polymer ?
#
loop_
_entity_poly.entity_id
_entity_poly.type
_entity_poly.pdbx_seq_one_letter_code
_entity_poly.pdbx_strand_id
1 'polypeptide(L)'
;MGVSAPLLSIAGVIAAVVAIMVDGRRAVAIAVVLLAAGLAPSAATFGGAPGVAVLAGCAVAAVLLAWVGWLGGRILPWLSGLDPMIPAFAPQDRLFGPRSTRAFGAAAAIPVASWVSFNVPVGQVTVSEGLLFPIAYAWVCGIVRLLVARTVEDLAVGVAMVGISTATAWLLRSGTDSFGGAVLACLAAPIAAFLAGWLNGRSSRRPRSLVEAEA
;
A
#
# COMPACT_ATOMS: atom_id res chain seq x y z
N MET A 1 -16.07 22.13 -16.54
CA MET A 1 -15.24 21.01 -16.04
C MET A 1 -15.70 20.51 -14.65
N GLY A 2 -16.99 20.50 -14.33
CA GLY A 2 -17.48 20.37 -12.94
C GLY A 2 -17.95 18.96 -12.50
N VAL A 3 -18.06 17.97 -13.36
CA VAL A 3 -18.68 16.68 -12.99
C VAL A 3 -17.67 15.54 -12.80
N SER A 4 -16.47 15.70 -13.30
CA SER A 4 -15.44 14.62 -13.27
C SER A 4 -14.68 14.52 -11.93
N ALA A 5 -14.48 15.61 -11.21
CA ALA A 5 -13.68 15.62 -9.97
C ALA A 5 -14.26 14.71 -8.85
N PRO A 6 -15.58 14.73 -8.53
CA PRO A 6 -16.12 13.86 -7.50
C PRO A 6 -16.08 12.36 -7.89
N LEU A 7 -16.26 12.03 -9.17
CA LEU A 7 -16.17 10.63 -9.62
C LEU A 7 -14.74 10.10 -9.53
N LEU A 8 -13.75 10.95 -9.80
CA LEU A 8 -12.33 10.60 -9.71
C LEU A 8 -11.89 10.39 -8.23
N SER A 9 -12.45 11.16 -7.31
CA SER A 9 -12.17 10.96 -5.87
C SER A 9 -12.75 9.65 -5.34
N ILE A 10 -13.93 9.23 -5.82
CA ILE A 10 -14.56 7.95 -5.44
C ILE A 10 -13.68 6.76 -5.83
N ALA A 11 -13.04 6.79 -7.00
CA ALA A 11 -12.15 5.71 -7.45
C ALA A 11 -10.97 5.51 -6.47
N GLY A 12 -10.36 6.59 -5.99
CA GLY A 12 -9.29 6.53 -4.99
C GLY A 12 -9.74 5.95 -3.66
N VAL A 13 -10.93 6.31 -3.19
CA VAL A 13 -11.51 5.77 -1.95
C VAL A 13 -11.81 4.28 -2.09
N ILE A 14 -12.45 3.87 -3.18
CA ILE A 14 -12.74 2.44 -3.45
C ILE A 14 -11.44 1.65 -3.51
N ALA A 15 -10.42 2.16 -4.22
CA ALA A 15 -9.11 1.52 -4.30
C ALA A 15 -8.48 1.33 -2.90
N ALA A 16 -8.57 2.33 -2.02
CA ALA A 16 -8.06 2.25 -0.66
C ALA A 16 -8.83 1.24 0.21
N VAL A 17 -10.17 1.21 0.09
CA VAL A 17 -11.02 0.22 0.81
C VAL A 17 -10.71 -1.20 0.34
N VAL A 18 -10.59 -1.41 -0.96
CA VAL A 18 -10.23 -2.74 -1.48
C VAL A 18 -8.82 -3.11 -1.05
N ALA A 19 -7.85 -2.19 -1.15
CA ALA A 19 -6.47 -2.43 -0.76
C ALA A 19 -6.33 -2.83 0.73
N ILE A 20 -7.09 -2.21 1.64
CA ILE A 20 -7.06 -2.58 3.07
C ILE A 20 -7.69 -3.96 3.33
N MET A 21 -8.59 -4.43 2.46
CA MET A 21 -9.29 -5.71 2.61
C MET A 21 -8.61 -6.88 1.91
N VAL A 22 -7.75 -6.62 0.93
CA VAL A 22 -7.08 -7.69 0.17
C VAL A 22 -6.13 -8.48 1.05
N ASP A 23 -6.29 -9.80 1.03
CA ASP A 23 -5.46 -10.78 1.73
C ASP A 23 -4.76 -11.73 0.75
N GLY A 24 -3.68 -12.37 1.22
CA GLY A 24 -3.00 -13.43 0.49
C GLY A 24 -1.68 -12.99 -0.14
N ARG A 25 -1.01 -13.97 -0.74
CA ARG A 25 0.37 -13.82 -1.26
C ARG A 25 0.55 -12.75 -2.32
N ARG A 26 -0.52 -12.38 -3.02
CA ARG A 26 -0.51 -11.34 -4.08
C ARG A 26 -1.07 -10.00 -3.58
N ALA A 27 -1.42 -9.91 -2.30
CA ALA A 27 -2.10 -8.73 -1.74
C ALA A 27 -1.32 -7.44 -2.00
N VAL A 28 0.01 -7.46 -1.85
CA VAL A 28 0.85 -6.26 -2.06
C VAL A 28 0.77 -5.77 -3.51
N ALA A 29 0.95 -6.67 -4.47
CA ALA A 29 0.91 -6.31 -5.89
C ALA A 29 -0.48 -5.77 -6.30
N ILE A 30 -1.54 -6.44 -5.85
CA ILE A 30 -2.92 -6.01 -6.12
C ILE A 30 -3.19 -4.65 -5.48
N ALA A 31 -2.84 -4.45 -4.22
CA ALA A 31 -3.04 -3.19 -3.51
C ALA A 31 -2.30 -2.03 -4.20
N VAL A 32 -1.04 -2.25 -4.61
CA VAL A 32 -0.24 -1.22 -5.30
C VAL A 32 -0.86 -0.84 -6.64
N VAL A 33 -1.28 -1.82 -7.45
CA VAL A 33 -1.92 -1.57 -8.75
C VAL A 33 -3.23 -0.81 -8.58
N LEU A 34 -4.08 -1.24 -7.63
CA LEU A 34 -5.36 -0.59 -7.36
C LEU A 34 -5.18 0.85 -6.88
N LEU A 35 -4.23 1.08 -5.96
CA LEU A 35 -3.96 2.43 -5.46
C LEU A 35 -3.35 3.33 -6.53
N ALA A 36 -2.40 2.82 -7.30
CA ALA A 36 -1.82 3.58 -8.40
C ALA A 36 -2.89 3.98 -9.43
N ALA A 37 -3.79 3.06 -9.79
CA ALA A 37 -4.91 3.34 -10.69
C ALA A 37 -5.93 4.32 -10.06
N GLY A 38 -6.31 4.11 -8.80
CA GLY A 38 -7.28 4.95 -8.11
C GLY A 38 -6.79 6.37 -7.81
N LEU A 39 -5.48 6.56 -7.59
CA LEU A 39 -4.87 7.86 -7.34
C LEU A 39 -4.27 8.50 -8.61
N ALA A 40 -4.21 7.78 -9.74
CA ALA A 40 -3.72 8.30 -11.01
C ALA A 40 -4.44 9.59 -11.46
N PRO A 41 -5.78 9.74 -11.31
CA PRO A 41 -6.45 10.98 -11.67
C PRO A 41 -5.98 12.17 -10.85
N SER A 42 -5.75 11.99 -9.54
CA SER A 42 -5.18 13.03 -8.67
C SER A 42 -3.76 13.40 -9.09
N ALA A 43 -2.93 12.41 -9.41
CA ALA A 43 -1.58 12.62 -9.91
C ALA A 43 -1.58 13.33 -11.28
N ALA A 44 -2.53 12.99 -12.16
CA ALA A 44 -2.66 13.61 -13.48
C ALA A 44 -3.01 15.10 -13.39
N THR A 45 -3.85 15.47 -12.42
CA THR A 45 -4.34 16.85 -12.26
C THR A 45 -3.19 17.80 -11.88
N PHE A 46 -2.24 17.35 -11.10
CA PHE A 46 -1.16 18.20 -10.53
C PHE A 46 0.23 17.89 -11.11
N GLY A 47 0.54 16.62 -11.33
CA GLY A 47 1.82 16.17 -11.89
C GLY A 47 1.78 15.93 -13.39
N GLY A 48 0.62 16.08 -14.05
CA GLY A 48 0.48 15.80 -15.48
C GLY A 48 0.82 14.35 -15.84
N ALA A 49 1.19 14.12 -17.09
CA ALA A 49 1.60 12.80 -17.58
C ALA A 49 2.81 12.21 -16.80
N PRO A 50 3.84 12.99 -16.42
CA PRO A 50 4.93 12.46 -15.59
C PRO A 50 4.48 11.97 -14.22
N GLY A 51 3.52 12.64 -13.57
CA GLY A 51 2.99 12.20 -12.27
C GLY A 51 2.31 10.82 -12.36
N VAL A 52 1.52 10.62 -13.40
CA VAL A 52 0.90 9.30 -13.69
C VAL A 52 1.97 8.26 -13.99
N ALA A 53 3.01 8.61 -14.77
CA ALA A 53 4.10 7.72 -15.10
C ALA A 53 4.87 7.24 -13.86
N VAL A 54 5.06 8.09 -12.84
CA VAL A 54 5.69 7.72 -11.57
C VAL A 54 4.86 6.66 -10.86
N LEU A 55 3.52 6.84 -10.74
CA LEU A 55 2.65 5.86 -10.09
C LEU A 55 2.57 4.54 -10.88
N ALA A 56 2.46 4.63 -12.21
CA ALA A 56 2.43 3.45 -13.09
C ALA A 56 3.75 2.68 -13.02
N GLY A 57 4.88 3.38 -13.07
CA GLY A 57 6.21 2.80 -12.91
C GLY A 57 6.39 2.11 -11.55
N CYS A 58 5.89 2.73 -10.48
CA CYS A 58 5.87 2.14 -9.15
C CYS A 58 5.05 0.83 -9.12
N ALA A 59 3.86 0.82 -9.73
CA ALA A 59 3.01 -0.36 -9.79
C ALA A 59 3.67 -1.51 -10.56
N VAL A 60 4.24 -1.21 -11.73
CA VAL A 60 4.98 -2.20 -12.54
C VAL A 60 6.19 -2.74 -11.77
N ALA A 61 6.99 -1.86 -11.16
CA ALA A 61 8.14 -2.25 -10.36
C ALA A 61 7.73 -3.13 -9.18
N ALA A 62 6.65 -2.80 -8.46
CA ALA A 62 6.16 -3.60 -7.34
C ALA A 62 5.72 -5.00 -7.77
N VAL A 63 5.02 -5.13 -8.91
CA VAL A 63 4.61 -6.43 -9.45
C VAL A 63 5.83 -7.27 -9.86
N LEU A 64 6.77 -6.68 -10.59
CA LEU A 64 7.98 -7.36 -11.03
C LEU A 64 8.85 -7.80 -9.84
N LEU A 65 9.06 -6.90 -8.87
CA LEU A 65 9.89 -7.19 -7.70
C LEU A 65 9.22 -8.20 -6.75
N ALA A 66 7.89 -8.19 -6.62
CA ALA A 66 7.19 -9.26 -5.89
C ALA A 66 7.44 -10.64 -6.53
N TRP A 67 7.42 -10.70 -7.86
CA TRP A 67 7.68 -11.94 -8.59
C TRP A 67 9.14 -12.37 -8.51
N VAL A 68 10.09 -11.45 -8.70
CA VAL A 68 11.53 -11.70 -8.54
C VAL A 68 11.85 -12.11 -7.11
N GLY A 69 11.27 -11.46 -6.11
CA GLY A 69 11.42 -11.83 -4.70
C GLY A 69 10.94 -13.26 -4.44
N TRP A 70 9.76 -13.62 -4.94
CA TRP A 70 9.23 -14.97 -4.80
C TRP A 70 10.11 -16.03 -5.47
N LEU A 71 10.61 -15.78 -6.67
CA LEU A 71 11.57 -16.64 -7.35
C LEU A 71 12.88 -16.75 -6.56
N GLY A 72 13.43 -15.62 -6.12
CA GLY A 72 14.66 -15.58 -5.33
C GLY A 72 14.54 -16.38 -4.03
N GLY A 73 13.43 -16.23 -3.31
CA GLY A 73 13.13 -17.01 -2.10
C GLY A 73 13.04 -18.51 -2.35
N ARG A 74 12.69 -18.92 -3.58
CA ARG A 74 12.66 -20.34 -3.98
C ARG A 74 14.02 -20.89 -4.43
N ILE A 75 14.85 -20.09 -5.07
CA ILE A 75 16.06 -20.58 -5.76
C ILE A 75 17.30 -20.49 -4.87
N LEU A 76 17.42 -19.50 -3.97
CA LEU A 76 18.60 -19.26 -3.15
C LEU A 76 18.46 -19.79 -1.71
N PRO A 77 18.69 -21.10 -1.47
CA PRO A 77 18.57 -21.69 -0.14
C PRO A 77 19.72 -21.30 0.80
N TRP A 78 20.88 -20.90 0.27
CA TRP A 78 22.08 -20.62 1.05
C TRP A 78 22.04 -19.29 1.83
N LEU A 79 21.10 -18.38 1.52
CA LEU A 79 20.80 -17.22 2.33
C LEU A 79 19.86 -17.54 3.53
N SER A 80 19.58 -18.82 3.78
CA SER A 80 18.71 -19.26 4.87
C SER A 80 19.29 -19.06 6.29
N GLY A 81 20.59 -18.72 6.40
CA GLY A 81 21.20 -18.36 7.68
C GLY A 81 20.71 -17.06 8.31
N LEU A 82 19.95 -16.27 7.55
CA LEU A 82 19.19 -15.12 8.06
C LEU A 82 17.73 -15.57 8.30
N ASP A 83 17.52 -16.48 9.24
CA ASP A 83 16.18 -16.68 9.78
C ASP A 83 15.74 -15.33 10.36
N PRO A 84 14.80 -14.63 9.73
CA PRO A 84 14.29 -13.44 10.38
C PRO A 84 13.63 -13.94 11.65
N MET A 85 14.14 -13.54 12.79
CA MET A 85 13.43 -13.56 14.07
C MET A 85 12.21 -12.60 13.97
N ILE A 86 11.37 -12.83 12.99
CA ILE A 86 10.05 -12.21 12.99
C ILE A 86 9.26 -13.12 13.93
N PRO A 87 8.96 -12.67 15.15
CA PRO A 87 8.16 -13.45 16.04
C PRO A 87 6.88 -13.79 15.26
N ALA A 88 6.59 -15.09 15.13
CA ALA A 88 5.27 -15.51 14.73
C ALA A 88 4.34 -14.87 15.78
N PHE A 89 3.66 -13.78 15.39
CA PHE A 89 2.68 -13.17 16.28
C PHE A 89 1.66 -14.24 16.56
N ALA A 90 1.74 -14.82 17.76
CA ALA A 90 0.80 -15.84 18.20
C ALA A 90 -0.62 -15.31 17.96
N PRO A 91 -1.52 -16.14 17.45
CA PRO A 91 -2.91 -15.75 17.27
C PRO A 91 -3.47 -15.45 18.67
N GLN A 92 -3.51 -14.17 19.02
CA GLN A 92 -4.22 -13.75 20.22
C GLN A 92 -5.71 -13.83 19.87
N ASP A 93 -6.47 -14.58 20.68
CA ASP A 93 -7.92 -14.59 20.66
C ASP A 93 -8.44 -13.16 20.84
N ARG A 94 -8.74 -12.49 19.74
CA ARG A 94 -9.32 -11.15 19.74
C ARG A 94 -10.80 -11.28 19.44
N LEU A 95 -11.60 -10.50 20.18
CA LEU A 95 -13.06 -10.38 20.01
C LEU A 95 -13.50 -10.02 18.57
N PHE A 96 -12.60 -9.47 17.76
CA PHE A 96 -12.83 -9.13 16.36
C PHE A 96 -11.82 -9.86 15.47
N GLY A 97 -12.31 -10.59 14.49
CA GLY A 97 -11.48 -11.19 13.44
C GLY A 97 -10.69 -10.12 12.64
N PRO A 98 -9.60 -10.50 11.97
CA PRO A 98 -8.71 -9.54 11.29
C PRO A 98 -9.44 -8.69 10.23
N ARG A 99 -10.47 -9.24 9.57
CA ARG A 99 -11.26 -8.50 8.57
C ARG A 99 -12.20 -7.48 9.20
N SER A 100 -12.85 -7.81 10.31
CA SER A 100 -13.72 -6.88 11.02
C SER A 100 -12.94 -5.70 11.61
N THR A 101 -11.75 -5.94 12.14
CA THR A 101 -10.88 -4.87 12.65
C THR A 101 -10.43 -3.91 11.54
N ARG A 102 -10.14 -4.45 10.33
CA ARG A 102 -9.78 -3.62 9.17
C ARG A 102 -10.98 -2.83 8.65
N ALA A 103 -12.17 -3.46 8.61
CA ALA A 103 -13.41 -2.79 8.22
C ALA A 103 -13.73 -1.63 9.18
N PHE A 104 -13.61 -1.88 10.48
CA PHE A 104 -13.78 -0.82 11.48
C PHE A 104 -12.73 0.28 11.34
N GLY A 105 -11.46 -0.09 11.12
CA GLY A 105 -10.39 0.87 10.89
C GLY A 105 -10.60 1.70 9.61
N ALA A 106 -11.08 1.09 8.53
CA ALA A 106 -11.44 1.80 7.30
C ALA A 106 -12.59 2.80 7.53
N ALA A 107 -13.60 2.41 8.30
CA ALA A 107 -14.70 3.32 8.67
C ALA A 107 -14.20 4.46 9.57
N ALA A 108 -13.36 4.17 10.57
CA ALA A 108 -12.77 5.18 11.45
C ALA A 108 -11.79 6.11 10.72
N ALA A 109 -11.22 5.67 9.60
CA ALA A 109 -10.37 6.50 8.76
C ALA A 109 -11.11 7.66 8.07
N ILE A 110 -12.43 7.54 7.85
CA ILE A 110 -13.23 8.57 7.17
C ILE A 110 -13.17 9.92 7.89
N PRO A 111 -13.55 10.05 9.18
CA PRO A 111 -13.50 11.33 9.87
C PRO A 111 -12.07 11.88 9.98
N VAL A 112 -11.06 11.03 10.16
CA VAL A 112 -9.66 11.44 10.23
C VAL A 112 -9.18 11.99 8.89
N ALA A 113 -9.46 11.29 7.79
CA ALA A 113 -9.12 11.74 6.45
C ALA A 113 -9.84 13.02 6.06
N SER A 114 -11.11 13.15 6.47
CA SER A 114 -11.88 14.38 6.31
C SER A 114 -11.21 15.54 7.04
N TRP A 115 -10.88 15.37 8.32
CA TRP A 115 -10.21 16.38 9.11
C TRP A 115 -8.86 16.78 8.48
N VAL A 116 -8.05 15.82 8.05
CA VAL A 116 -6.76 16.07 7.38
C VAL A 116 -6.97 16.86 6.09
N SER A 117 -7.96 16.51 5.27
CA SER A 117 -8.20 17.17 3.99
C SER A 117 -8.65 18.64 4.13
N PHE A 118 -9.29 18.99 5.26
CA PHE A 118 -9.71 20.37 5.53
C PHE A 118 -8.67 21.22 6.26
N ASN A 119 -7.83 20.59 7.09
CA ASN A 119 -6.97 21.34 8.01
C ASN A 119 -5.49 21.33 7.63
N VAL A 120 -5.04 20.39 6.77
CA VAL A 120 -3.64 20.31 6.36
C VAL A 120 -3.44 21.07 5.04
N PRO A 121 -2.75 22.23 5.05
CA PRO A 121 -2.45 22.95 3.82
C PRO A 121 -1.42 22.16 3.00
N VAL A 122 -1.83 21.69 1.84
CA VAL A 122 -0.94 21.03 0.88
C VAL A 122 -0.62 22.02 -0.24
N GLY A 123 0.47 22.75 -0.06
CA GLY A 123 0.96 23.70 -1.06
C GLY A 123 0.17 25.03 -1.15
N GLN A 124 0.50 25.84 -2.17
CA GLN A 124 -0.13 27.15 -2.42
C GLN A 124 -1.42 27.08 -3.23
N VAL A 125 -1.81 25.88 -3.65
CA VAL A 125 -2.98 25.68 -4.51
C VAL A 125 -4.18 25.43 -3.60
N THR A 126 -5.26 26.16 -3.81
CA THR A 126 -6.60 25.80 -3.36
C THR A 126 -7.01 24.51 -4.09
N VAL A 127 -6.45 23.40 -3.62
CA VAL A 127 -6.79 22.08 -4.14
C VAL A 127 -8.26 21.88 -3.88
N SER A 128 -9.03 21.51 -4.89
CA SER A 128 -10.41 21.13 -4.69
C SER A 128 -10.43 20.02 -3.62
N GLU A 129 -11.09 20.26 -2.49
CA GLU A 129 -11.15 19.38 -1.30
C GLU A 129 -11.40 17.91 -1.67
N GLY A 130 -12.10 17.67 -2.80
CA GLY A 130 -12.39 16.35 -3.31
C GLY A 130 -11.19 15.53 -3.78
N LEU A 131 -10.05 16.13 -4.12
CA LEU A 131 -8.86 15.40 -4.56
C LEU A 131 -7.90 15.05 -3.42
N LEU A 132 -7.92 15.83 -2.34
CA LEU A 132 -7.07 15.56 -1.18
C LEU A 132 -7.63 14.43 -0.31
N PHE A 133 -8.95 14.32 -0.23
CA PHE A 133 -9.61 13.32 0.60
C PHE A 133 -9.19 11.87 0.27
N PRO A 134 -9.20 11.39 -0.99
CA PRO A 134 -8.81 10.01 -1.28
C PRO A 134 -7.34 9.72 -0.95
N ILE A 135 -6.46 10.72 -1.06
CA ILE A 135 -5.04 10.58 -0.71
C ILE A 135 -4.90 10.44 0.81
N ALA A 136 -5.53 11.34 1.58
CA ALA A 136 -5.54 11.29 3.03
C ALA A 136 -6.18 10.00 3.54
N TYR A 137 -7.28 9.57 2.92
CA TYR A 137 -7.97 8.34 3.27
C TYR A 137 -7.09 7.11 3.03
N ALA A 138 -6.46 7.00 1.86
CA ALA A 138 -5.55 5.90 1.56
C ALA A 138 -4.34 5.87 2.51
N TRP A 139 -3.82 7.04 2.91
CA TRP A 139 -2.72 7.16 3.85
C TRP A 139 -3.13 6.68 5.25
N VAL A 140 -4.28 7.11 5.77
CA VAL A 140 -4.81 6.67 7.07
C VAL A 140 -5.13 5.18 7.07
N CYS A 141 -5.74 4.65 5.99
CA CYS A 141 -5.98 3.22 5.82
C CYS A 141 -4.67 2.41 5.84
N GLY A 142 -3.60 2.94 5.23
CA GLY A 142 -2.27 2.35 5.28
C GLY A 142 -1.73 2.26 6.71
N ILE A 143 -1.84 3.34 7.49
CA ILE A 143 -1.46 3.34 8.91
C ILE A 143 -2.29 2.34 9.71
N VAL A 144 -3.60 2.32 9.53
CA VAL A 144 -4.47 1.34 10.21
C VAL A 144 -4.01 -0.08 9.90
N ARG A 145 -3.68 -0.37 8.63
CA ARG A 145 -3.21 -1.70 8.25
C ARG A 145 -1.86 -2.03 8.89
N LEU A 146 -0.94 -1.07 9.03
CA LEU A 146 0.31 -1.26 9.76
C LEU A 146 0.09 -1.57 11.24
N LEU A 147 -0.83 -0.85 11.90
CA LEU A 147 -1.14 -1.05 13.32
C LEU A 147 -1.82 -2.40 13.61
N VAL A 148 -2.60 -2.90 12.65
CA VAL A 148 -3.34 -4.17 12.75
C VAL A 148 -2.58 -5.32 12.08
N ALA A 149 -1.38 -5.07 11.54
CA ALA A 149 -0.59 -6.06 10.82
C ALA A 149 -0.29 -7.29 11.69
N ARG A 150 -0.55 -8.47 11.14
CA ARG A 150 -0.26 -9.77 11.75
C ARG A 150 0.68 -10.61 10.89
N THR A 151 0.78 -10.27 9.64
CA THR A 151 1.62 -10.95 8.67
C THR A 151 2.55 -9.96 8.00
N VAL A 152 3.63 -10.48 7.42
CA VAL A 152 4.56 -9.65 6.62
C VAL A 152 3.85 -9.03 5.42
N GLU A 153 2.87 -9.75 4.87
CA GLU A 153 2.05 -9.26 3.76
C GLU A 153 1.21 -8.05 4.18
N ASP A 154 0.62 -8.08 5.37
CA ASP A 154 -0.14 -6.94 5.92
C ASP A 154 0.75 -5.72 6.08
N LEU A 155 1.93 -5.93 6.64
CA LEU A 155 2.92 -4.88 6.84
C LEU A 155 3.36 -4.29 5.50
N ALA A 156 3.66 -5.15 4.53
CA ALA A 156 4.06 -4.73 3.19
C ALA A 156 2.97 -3.95 2.46
N VAL A 157 1.70 -4.37 2.56
CA VAL A 157 0.57 -3.61 1.99
C VAL A 157 0.42 -2.26 2.69
N GLY A 158 0.50 -2.21 4.02
CA GLY A 158 0.42 -0.95 4.77
C GLY A 158 1.52 0.04 4.36
N VAL A 159 2.78 -0.43 4.27
CA VAL A 159 3.91 0.37 3.79
C VAL A 159 3.68 0.86 2.36
N ALA A 160 3.21 0.00 1.47
CA ALA A 160 2.92 0.37 0.09
C ALA A 160 1.81 1.43 -0.01
N MET A 161 0.73 1.30 0.78
CA MET A 161 -0.35 2.28 0.85
C MET A 161 0.15 3.65 1.30
N VAL A 162 0.92 3.70 2.39
CA VAL A 162 1.52 4.95 2.89
C VAL A 162 2.48 5.54 1.87
N GLY A 163 3.34 4.73 1.25
CA GLY A 163 4.31 5.18 0.24
C GLY A 163 3.66 5.83 -0.98
N ILE A 164 2.67 5.16 -1.58
CA ILE A 164 1.97 5.67 -2.77
C ILE A 164 1.16 6.93 -2.44
N SER A 165 0.48 6.95 -1.29
CA SER A 165 -0.29 8.13 -0.86
C SER A 165 0.63 9.32 -0.58
N THR A 166 1.79 9.09 0.06
CA THR A 166 2.80 10.13 0.29
C THR A 166 3.38 10.65 -1.03
N ALA A 167 3.65 9.76 -1.99
CA ALA A 167 4.13 10.14 -3.31
C ALA A 167 3.12 11.04 -4.03
N THR A 168 1.82 10.66 -3.98
CA THR A 168 0.75 11.45 -4.59
C THR A 168 0.59 12.80 -3.89
N ALA A 169 0.68 12.85 -2.55
CA ALA A 169 0.67 14.10 -1.80
C ALA A 169 1.88 14.99 -2.14
N TRP A 170 3.04 14.40 -2.36
CA TRP A 170 4.24 15.14 -2.80
C TRP A 170 4.05 15.76 -4.19
N LEU A 171 3.47 15.00 -5.14
CA LEU A 171 3.14 15.53 -6.47
C LEU A 171 2.16 16.71 -6.39
N LEU A 172 1.19 16.64 -5.48
CA LEU A 172 0.27 17.75 -5.19
C LEU A 172 0.98 19.01 -4.72
N ARG A 173 1.99 18.85 -3.86
CA ARG A 173 2.72 19.97 -3.27
C ARG A 173 3.72 20.60 -4.24
N SER A 174 4.48 19.80 -4.95
CA SER A 174 5.62 20.25 -5.78
C SER A 174 5.28 20.39 -7.27
N GLY A 175 4.10 19.92 -7.70
CA GLY A 175 3.74 19.93 -9.11
C GLY A 175 4.78 19.20 -9.96
N THR A 176 5.22 19.86 -11.05
CA THR A 176 6.22 19.33 -11.97
C THR A 176 7.67 19.65 -11.56
N ASP A 177 7.88 20.46 -10.53
CA ASP A 177 9.21 21.02 -10.22
C ASP A 177 10.13 20.03 -9.48
N SER A 178 9.57 19.02 -8.81
CA SER A 178 10.37 18.06 -8.04
C SER A 178 9.73 16.68 -7.96
N PHE A 179 10.01 15.83 -8.94
CA PHE A 179 9.60 14.42 -8.91
C PHE A 179 10.42 13.55 -7.94
N GLY A 180 11.61 14.02 -7.52
CA GLY A 180 12.53 13.22 -6.71
C GLY A 180 11.89 12.70 -5.42
N GLY A 181 11.17 13.56 -4.69
CA GLY A 181 10.48 13.17 -3.47
C GLY A 181 9.35 12.16 -3.70
N ALA A 182 8.60 12.32 -4.79
CA ALA A 182 7.55 11.38 -5.16
C ALA A 182 8.13 10.01 -5.52
N VAL A 183 9.22 9.97 -6.28
CA VAL A 183 9.93 8.73 -6.64
C VAL A 183 10.46 8.04 -5.39
N LEU A 184 11.11 8.78 -4.48
CA LEU A 184 11.61 8.21 -3.22
C LEU A 184 10.50 7.62 -2.36
N ALA A 185 9.36 8.31 -2.22
CA ALA A 185 8.21 7.80 -1.49
C ALA A 185 7.61 6.55 -2.17
N CYS A 186 7.57 6.53 -3.50
CA CYS A 186 7.11 5.38 -4.27
C CYS A 186 7.98 4.14 -4.08
N LEU A 187 9.31 4.28 -3.86
CA LEU A 187 10.21 3.12 -3.70
C LEU A 187 9.85 2.22 -2.51
N ALA A 188 9.15 2.75 -1.51
CA ALA A 188 8.68 1.95 -0.38
C ALA A 188 7.80 0.78 -0.82
N ALA A 189 6.94 0.96 -1.83
CA ALA A 189 6.02 -0.07 -2.31
C ALA A 189 6.73 -1.25 -3.02
N PRO A 190 7.62 -1.05 -4.02
CA PRO A 190 8.33 -2.15 -4.65
C PRO A 190 9.31 -2.86 -3.70
N ILE A 191 9.93 -2.15 -2.75
CA ILE A 191 10.79 -2.77 -1.73
C ILE A 191 9.96 -3.68 -0.83
N ALA A 192 8.82 -3.20 -0.33
CA ALA A 192 7.90 -4.00 0.48
C ALA A 192 7.37 -5.22 -0.30
N ALA A 193 7.06 -5.05 -1.58
CA ALA A 193 6.61 -6.12 -2.46
C ALA A 193 7.71 -7.20 -2.68
N PHE A 194 8.95 -6.78 -2.85
CA PHE A 194 10.09 -7.69 -2.95
C PHE A 194 10.27 -8.51 -1.67
N LEU A 195 10.28 -7.86 -0.50
CA LEU A 195 10.45 -8.52 0.79
C LEU A 195 9.32 -9.51 1.07
N ALA A 196 8.08 -9.12 0.84
CA ALA A 196 6.93 -10.02 0.99
C ALA A 196 7.01 -11.21 0.01
N GLY A 197 7.37 -10.97 -1.24
CA GLY A 197 7.60 -12.02 -2.24
C GLY A 197 8.67 -13.00 -1.80
N TRP A 198 9.81 -12.49 -1.34
CA TRP A 198 10.94 -13.29 -0.85
C TRP A 198 10.55 -14.20 0.31
N LEU A 199 9.88 -13.66 1.33
CA LEU A 199 9.45 -14.44 2.49
C LEU A 199 8.41 -15.49 2.12
N ASN A 200 7.48 -15.16 1.21
CA ASN A 200 6.51 -16.11 0.67
C ASN A 200 7.15 -17.25 -0.16
N GLY A 201 8.17 -16.92 -0.92
CA GLY A 201 8.95 -17.91 -1.68
C GLY A 201 9.61 -18.92 -0.75
N ARG A 202 10.10 -18.47 0.40
CA ARG A 202 10.70 -19.34 1.45
C ARG A 202 9.68 -20.23 2.14
N SER A 203 8.56 -19.67 2.57
CA SER A 203 7.52 -20.40 3.32
C SER A 203 6.91 -21.53 2.51
N SER A 204 6.87 -21.42 1.19
CA SER A 204 6.34 -22.47 0.30
C SER A 204 7.22 -23.72 0.20
N ARG A 205 8.43 -23.71 0.79
CA ARG A 205 9.36 -24.84 0.80
C ARG A 205 9.33 -25.72 2.05
N ARG A 206 8.67 -25.30 3.14
CA ARG A 206 8.57 -26.16 4.33
C ARG A 206 7.80 -27.42 3.94
N PRO A 207 8.43 -28.62 3.99
CA PRO A 207 7.75 -29.87 3.68
C PRO A 207 6.62 -30.06 4.68
N ARG A 208 5.43 -30.43 4.20
CA ARG A 208 4.25 -30.73 5.02
C ARG A 208 4.52 -31.79 6.08
N SER A 209 5.52 -32.65 5.86
CA SER A 209 5.91 -33.74 6.76
C SER A 209 6.39 -33.28 8.14
N LEU A 210 6.82 -32.04 8.33
CA LEU A 210 7.22 -31.53 9.64
C LEU A 210 6.03 -31.01 10.47
N VAL A 211 4.93 -30.64 9.82
CA VAL A 211 3.71 -30.18 10.51
C VAL A 211 2.89 -31.37 11.02
N GLU A 212 2.97 -32.53 10.34
CA GLU A 212 2.29 -33.76 10.77
C GLU A 212 3.06 -34.50 11.87
N ALA A 213 4.33 -34.17 12.09
CA ALA A 213 5.12 -34.76 13.17
C ALA A 213 5.00 -34.00 14.51
N GLU A 214 4.42 -32.79 14.50
CA GLU A 214 4.20 -31.98 15.72
C GLU A 214 2.73 -31.96 16.19
N ALA A 215 1.82 -32.61 15.45
CA ALA A 215 0.39 -32.74 15.79
C ALA A 215 0.07 -34.10 16.38
#